data_d666e29ad230c388787ebc3bc3180f25
#
_entry.id   d666e29ad230c388787ebc3bc3180f25
#
_cell.length_a   1.000
_cell.length_b   1.000
_cell.length_c   1.000
_cell.angle_alpha   90.00
_cell.angle_beta   90.00
_cell.angle_gamma   90.00
#
_symmetry.space_group_name_H-M   'P 1'
#
loop_
_entity.id
_entity.type
_entity.pdbx_description
1 polymer ?
#
loop_
_entity_poly.entity_id
_entity_poly.type
_entity_poly.pdbx_seq_one_letter_code
_entity_poly.pdbx_strand_id
1 'polypeptide(L)'
;MFIQTEATPNPATLKFIPGRIVLDGGTMEFASREAAARSPLAEKLFGVPGVTSVFYGSDFVTVTKDDSDWQHLKPAILGAIMEHYMSGAPLLADGTAGSDEAADEEDEFFNEADADTVATIKDLIETRVRPAVANDGGDITFRGFKDGIVYLNMKGSCAGCPSSTATLQHGIQNLLKHFVPDVVEVRPM
;
A
#
# COMPACT_ATOMS: atom_id res chain seq x y z
N MET A 1 -15.64 18.91 -6.73
CA MET A 1 -14.64 18.08 -6.03
C MET A 1 -13.26 18.39 -6.58
N PHE A 2 -12.30 18.60 -5.71
CA PHE A 2 -10.92 18.82 -6.09
C PHE A 2 -10.08 17.61 -5.69
N ILE A 3 -9.35 17.02 -6.63
CA ILE A 3 -8.49 15.86 -6.39
C ILE A 3 -7.04 16.33 -6.53
N GLN A 4 -6.30 16.27 -5.43
CA GLN A 4 -4.89 16.60 -5.42
C GLN A 4 -4.08 15.41 -5.93
N THR A 5 -3.01 15.67 -6.66
CA THR A 5 -2.09 14.65 -7.18
C THR A 5 -0.70 14.89 -6.61
N GLU A 6 -0.08 13.85 -6.09
CA GLU A 6 1.29 13.91 -5.55
C GLU A 6 2.17 12.85 -6.22
N ALA A 7 3.42 13.22 -6.48
CA ALA A 7 4.43 12.26 -6.93
C ALA A 7 4.80 11.31 -5.80
N THR A 8 5.19 10.09 -6.16
CA THR A 8 5.73 9.10 -5.22
C THR A 8 7.19 8.80 -5.55
N PRO A 9 7.95 8.13 -4.66
CA PRO A 9 9.31 7.68 -4.99
C PRO A 9 9.37 6.72 -6.18
N ASN A 10 8.25 6.09 -6.51
CA ASN A 10 8.13 5.24 -7.70
C ASN A 10 7.59 6.07 -8.87
N PRO A 11 8.37 6.31 -9.94
CA PRO A 11 7.93 7.13 -11.07
C PRO A 11 6.78 6.52 -11.87
N ALA A 12 6.55 5.22 -11.74
CA ALA A 12 5.40 4.53 -12.35
C ALA A 12 4.11 4.66 -11.54
N THR A 13 4.15 5.31 -10.37
CA THR A 13 3.04 5.42 -9.44
C THR A 13 2.75 6.87 -9.07
N LEU A 14 1.48 7.27 -9.12
CA LEU A 14 1.01 8.56 -8.61
C LEU A 14 -0.02 8.37 -7.50
N LYS A 15 -0.01 9.29 -6.55
CA LYS A 15 -0.93 9.34 -5.42
C LYS A 15 -2.00 10.40 -5.70
N PHE A 16 -3.27 10.02 -5.57
CA PHE A 16 -4.43 10.88 -5.78
C PHE A 16 -5.18 11.04 -4.46
N ILE A 17 -5.42 12.28 -4.06
CA ILE A 17 -6.06 12.62 -2.79
C ILE A 17 -7.40 13.30 -3.09
N PRO A 18 -8.54 12.57 -2.95
CA PRO A 18 -9.86 13.13 -3.28
C PRO A 18 -10.41 14.11 -2.23
N GLY A 19 -9.73 14.29 -1.10
CA GLY A 19 -10.18 15.18 -0.03
C GLY A 19 -11.26 14.58 0.86
N ARG A 20 -11.37 13.26 0.88
CA ARG A 20 -12.32 12.50 1.72
C ARG A 20 -11.76 11.13 2.05
N ILE A 21 -12.37 10.45 3.01
CA ILE A 21 -12.00 9.08 3.36
C ILE A 21 -12.23 8.19 2.13
N VAL A 22 -11.21 7.43 1.76
CA VAL A 22 -11.27 6.42 0.69
C VAL A 22 -11.62 5.07 1.29
N LEU A 23 -10.81 4.58 2.22
CA LEU A 23 -11.04 3.31 2.90
C LEU A 23 -11.05 3.55 4.42
N ASP A 24 -12.13 3.18 5.07
CA ASP A 24 -12.28 3.34 6.51
C ASP A 24 -11.56 2.18 7.23
N GLY A 25 -10.32 2.45 7.61
CA GLY A 25 -9.44 1.49 8.28
C GLY A 25 -8.69 0.58 7.30
N GLY A 26 -7.41 0.45 7.52
CA GLY A 26 -6.52 -0.41 6.75
C GLY A 26 -6.19 0.08 5.35
N THR A 27 -5.70 -0.85 4.55
CA THR A 27 -5.30 -0.63 3.15
C THR A 27 -5.77 -1.78 2.28
N MET A 28 -5.85 -1.55 0.98
CA MET A 28 -6.26 -2.57 0.02
C MET A 28 -5.54 -2.38 -1.31
N GLU A 29 -5.04 -3.46 -1.87
CA GLU A 29 -4.35 -3.46 -3.15
C GLU A 29 -5.08 -4.33 -4.18
N PHE A 30 -5.14 -3.83 -5.41
CA PHE A 30 -5.68 -4.53 -6.57
C PHE A 30 -4.55 -4.67 -7.59
N ALA A 31 -3.98 -5.85 -7.68
CA ALA A 31 -2.85 -6.13 -8.58
C ALA A 31 -3.31 -6.64 -9.96
N SER A 32 -4.60 -6.84 -10.16
CA SER A 32 -5.15 -7.31 -11.43
C SER A 32 -6.58 -6.82 -11.62
N ARG A 33 -7.06 -6.89 -12.86
CA ARG A 33 -8.44 -6.53 -13.20
C ARG A 33 -9.46 -7.45 -12.50
N GLU A 34 -9.11 -8.71 -12.32
CA GLU A 34 -9.95 -9.69 -11.63
C GLU A 34 -10.12 -9.30 -10.15
N ALA A 35 -9.03 -8.90 -9.51
CA ALA A 35 -9.08 -8.39 -8.13
C ALA A 35 -9.92 -7.11 -8.02
N ALA A 36 -9.87 -6.25 -9.04
CA ALA A 36 -10.59 -4.99 -9.10
C ALA A 36 -12.12 -5.15 -9.14
N ALA A 37 -12.63 -6.31 -9.50
CA ALA A 37 -14.07 -6.59 -9.51
C ALA A 37 -14.74 -6.42 -8.12
N ARG A 38 -13.95 -6.43 -7.05
CA ARG A 38 -14.40 -6.17 -5.67
C ARG A 38 -14.72 -4.70 -5.41
N SER A 39 -14.29 -3.79 -6.28
CA SER A 39 -14.45 -2.36 -6.10
C SER A 39 -14.88 -1.67 -7.40
N PRO A 40 -16.05 -1.00 -7.42
CA PRO A 40 -16.46 -0.23 -8.60
C PRO A 40 -15.44 0.82 -9.04
N LEU A 41 -14.78 1.49 -8.09
CA LEU A 41 -13.75 2.48 -8.41
C LEU A 41 -12.50 1.82 -9.01
N ALA A 42 -12.01 0.74 -8.42
CA ALA A 42 -10.85 0.01 -8.95
C ALA A 42 -11.14 -0.54 -10.35
N GLU A 43 -12.33 -1.06 -10.57
CA GLU A 43 -12.76 -1.53 -11.88
C GLU A 43 -12.74 -0.42 -12.94
N LYS A 44 -13.23 0.78 -12.59
CA LYS A 44 -13.15 1.96 -13.48
C LYS A 44 -11.71 2.36 -13.79
N LEU A 45 -10.84 2.33 -12.77
CA LEU A 45 -9.41 2.67 -12.93
C LEU A 45 -8.69 1.66 -13.82
N PHE A 46 -8.96 0.37 -13.68
CA PHE A 46 -8.42 -0.65 -14.58
C PHE A 46 -9.00 -0.56 -16.00
N GLY A 47 -10.13 0.12 -16.18
CA GLY A 47 -10.66 0.45 -17.49
C GLY A 47 -9.83 1.47 -18.27
N VAL A 48 -8.95 2.21 -17.59
CA VAL A 48 -8.00 3.13 -18.22
C VAL A 48 -6.83 2.32 -18.78
N PRO A 49 -6.58 2.35 -20.10
CA PRO A 49 -5.45 1.61 -20.68
C PRO A 49 -4.11 2.07 -20.11
N GLY A 50 -3.30 1.14 -19.63
CA GLY A 50 -2.01 1.42 -19.02
C GLY A 50 -1.97 1.29 -17.50
N VAL A 51 -3.10 1.22 -16.83
CA VAL A 51 -3.18 0.98 -15.38
C VAL A 51 -2.89 -0.50 -15.11
N THR A 52 -1.91 -0.75 -14.23
CA THR A 52 -1.48 -2.11 -13.88
C THR A 52 -1.78 -2.49 -12.44
N SER A 53 -1.92 -1.50 -11.54
CA SER A 53 -2.22 -1.72 -10.14
C SER A 53 -2.93 -0.51 -9.53
N VAL A 54 -3.80 -0.77 -8.57
CA VAL A 54 -4.51 0.25 -7.78
C VAL A 54 -4.36 -0.09 -6.31
N PHE A 55 -4.09 0.92 -5.49
CA PHE A 55 -3.94 0.78 -4.05
C PHE A 55 -4.76 1.84 -3.33
N TYR A 56 -5.50 1.44 -2.29
CA TYR A 56 -6.27 2.34 -1.45
C TYR A 56 -5.60 2.52 -0.09
N GLY A 57 -5.35 3.78 0.27
CA GLY A 57 -5.06 4.15 1.65
C GLY A 57 -6.31 4.70 2.34
N SER A 58 -6.14 5.29 3.51
CA SER A 58 -7.27 5.85 4.28
C SER A 58 -7.92 7.04 3.59
N ASP A 59 -7.14 7.91 2.97
CA ASP A 59 -7.58 9.17 2.35
C ASP A 59 -7.00 9.39 0.96
N PHE A 60 -6.41 8.36 0.36
CA PHE A 60 -5.78 8.47 -0.95
C PHE A 60 -5.95 7.19 -1.78
N VAL A 61 -5.78 7.36 -3.09
CA VAL A 61 -5.71 6.27 -4.06
C VAL A 61 -4.38 6.37 -4.79
N THR A 62 -3.66 5.28 -4.89
CA THR A 62 -2.41 5.20 -5.64
C THR A 62 -2.63 4.35 -6.89
N VAL A 63 -2.20 4.86 -8.04
CA VAL A 63 -2.33 4.15 -9.32
C VAL A 63 -0.94 3.93 -9.91
N THR A 64 -0.67 2.70 -10.28
CA THR A 64 0.58 2.30 -10.95
C THR A 64 0.29 2.03 -12.43
N LYS A 65 1.16 2.52 -13.29
CA LYS A 65 1.05 2.39 -14.74
C LYS A 65 2.12 1.48 -15.32
N ASP A 66 1.92 1.07 -16.56
CA ASP A 66 2.94 0.48 -17.44
C ASP A 66 3.85 1.57 -18.07
N ASP A 67 4.38 1.34 -19.24
CA ASP A 67 5.23 2.29 -19.98
C ASP A 67 4.47 3.48 -20.57
N SER A 68 3.15 3.56 -20.37
CA SER A 68 2.32 4.66 -20.87
C SER A 68 2.65 5.99 -20.17
N ASP A 69 2.36 7.11 -20.84
CA ASP A 69 2.67 8.45 -20.31
C ASP A 69 1.56 8.94 -19.36
N TRP A 70 1.96 9.50 -18.22
CA TRP A 70 1.04 10.12 -17.26
C TRP A 70 0.20 11.25 -17.86
N GLN A 71 0.72 11.95 -18.87
CA GLN A 71 -0.05 13.02 -19.55
C GLN A 71 -1.34 12.49 -20.17
N HIS A 72 -1.36 11.26 -20.62
CA HIS A 72 -2.53 10.60 -21.19
C HIS A 72 -3.40 9.92 -20.13
N LEU A 73 -2.80 9.38 -19.09
CA LEU A 73 -3.50 8.61 -18.06
C LEU A 73 -4.13 9.48 -16.98
N LYS A 74 -3.44 10.52 -16.56
CA LYS A 74 -3.86 11.37 -15.43
C LYS A 74 -5.26 11.96 -15.60
N PRO A 75 -5.64 12.56 -16.75
CA PRO A 75 -6.99 13.08 -16.92
C PRO A 75 -8.06 12.00 -16.84
N ALA A 76 -7.80 10.82 -17.41
CA ALA A 76 -8.73 9.70 -17.38
C ALA A 76 -8.91 9.15 -15.95
N ILE A 77 -7.83 9.05 -15.21
CA ILE A 77 -7.84 8.60 -13.80
C ILE A 77 -8.60 9.59 -12.93
N LEU A 78 -8.32 10.88 -13.06
CA LEU A 78 -9.03 11.93 -12.32
C LEU A 78 -10.53 11.92 -12.64
N GLY A 79 -10.89 11.74 -13.90
CA GLY A 79 -12.28 11.61 -14.33
C GLY A 79 -12.97 10.39 -13.75
N ALA A 80 -12.30 9.26 -13.70
CA ALA A 80 -12.84 8.02 -13.11
C ALA A 80 -13.10 8.16 -11.61
N ILE A 81 -12.16 8.75 -10.87
CA ILE A 81 -12.32 9.00 -9.42
C ILE A 81 -13.46 9.96 -9.17
N MET A 82 -13.51 11.08 -9.91
CA MET A 82 -14.57 12.09 -9.79
C MET A 82 -15.94 11.48 -10.09
N GLU A 83 -16.07 10.76 -11.18
CA GLU A 83 -17.31 10.10 -11.58
C GLU A 83 -17.79 9.12 -10.50
N HIS A 84 -16.89 8.33 -9.94
CA HIS A 84 -17.21 7.38 -8.86
C HIS A 84 -17.84 8.10 -7.65
N TYR A 85 -17.21 9.17 -7.17
CA TYR A 85 -17.70 9.89 -6.00
C TYR A 85 -18.97 10.69 -6.28
N MET A 86 -19.15 11.18 -7.50
CA MET A 86 -20.38 11.87 -7.91
C MET A 86 -21.56 10.91 -8.07
N SER A 87 -21.30 9.66 -8.44
CA SER A 87 -22.33 8.64 -8.58
C SER A 87 -22.91 8.15 -7.25
N GLY A 88 -22.17 8.35 -6.15
CA GLY A 88 -22.53 7.83 -4.84
C GLY A 88 -22.38 6.31 -4.69
N ALA A 89 -21.71 5.65 -5.66
CA ALA A 89 -21.47 4.22 -5.59
C ALA A 89 -20.57 3.87 -4.40
N PRO A 90 -20.73 2.68 -3.78
CA PRO A 90 -19.87 2.25 -2.69
C PRO A 90 -18.46 1.98 -3.20
N LEU A 91 -17.47 2.14 -2.33
CA LEU A 91 -16.08 1.85 -2.67
C LEU A 91 -15.86 0.36 -2.96
N LEU A 92 -16.48 -0.50 -2.16
CA LEU A 92 -16.41 -1.95 -2.27
C LEU A 92 -17.77 -2.53 -2.61
N ALA A 93 -17.80 -3.50 -3.51
CA ALA A 93 -19.02 -4.25 -3.83
C ALA A 93 -19.38 -5.19 -2.67
N ASP A 94 -20.69 -5.39 -2.49
CA ASP A 94 -21.27 -6.40 -1.57
C ASP A 94 -20.82 -6.33 -0.10
N GLY A 95 -20.48 -5.12 0.38
CA GLY A 95 -20.17 -4.94 1.80
C GLY A 95 -18.95 -5.73 2.29
N THR A 96 -18.04 -6.10 1.38
CA THR A 96 -16.76 -6.67 1.75
C THR A 96 -15.88 -5.61 2.41
N ALA A 97 -16.29 -5.18 3.59
CA ALA A 97 -15.49 -4.35 4.48
C ALA A 97 -14.38 -5.24 5.05
N GLY A 98 -13.29 -5.37 4.33
CA GLY A 98 -12.10 -6.07 4.80
C GLY A 98 -10.89 -5.41 4.17
N SER A 99 -10.04 -4.83 5.00
CA SER A 99 -8.69 -4.50 4.55
C SER A 99 -7.92 -5.80 4.33
N ASP A 100 -6.96 -5.78 3.42
CA ASP A 100 -6.03 -6.91 3.24
C ASP A 100 -5.20 -7.19 4.51
N GLU A 101 -5.23 -6.28 5.49
CA GLU A 101 -4.53 -6.42 6.76
C GLU A 101 -4.95 -7.68 7.55
N ALA A 102 -6.24 -8.02 7.54
CA ALA A 102 -6.73 -9.20 8.25
C ALA A 102 -6.15 -10.49 7.66
N ALA A 103 -5.94 -10.54 6.35
CA ALA A 103 -5.31 -11.69 5.69
C ALA A 103 -3.80 -11.73 5.99
N ASP A 104 -3.14 -10.58 6.08
CA ASP A 104 -1.73 -10.50 6.41
C ASP A 104 -1.44 -10.97 7.84
N GLU A 105 -2.35 -10.72 8.79
CA GLU A 105 -2.19 -11.16 10.18
C GLU A 105 -2.33 -12.69 10.34
N GLU A 106 -3.16 -13.32 9.54
CA GLU A 106 -3.38 -14.78 9.60
C GLU A 106 -2.17 -15.57 9.10
N ASP A 107 -1.37 -15.00 8.22
CA ASP A 107 -0.21 -15.66 7.59
C ASP A 107 1.12 -15.33 8.27
N GLU A 108 1.10 -14.63 9.42
CA GLU A 108 2.32 -14.29 10.16
C GLU A 108 3.01 -15.53 10.71
N PHE A 109 4.34 -15.57 10.60
CA PHE A 109 5.15 -16.64 11.14
C PHE A 109 6.26 -16.13 12.08
N PHE A 110 6.37 -16.68 13.26
CA PHE A 110 7.44 -16.42 14.21
C PHE A 110 7.42 -17.48 15.33
N ASN A 111 8.52 -17.61 16.07
CA ASN A 111 8.55 -18.50 17.22
C ASN A 111 7.91 -17.85 18.44
N GLU A 112 7.23 -18.62 19.29
CA GLU A 112 6.63 -18.13 20.54
C GLU A 112 7.65 -17.45 21.46
N ALA A 113 8.89 -17.93 21.44
CA ALA A 113 10.00 -17.32 22.21
C ALA A 113 10.31 -15.89 21.75
N ASP A 114 9.98 -15.53 20.52
CA ASP A 114 10.20 -14.21 19.93
C ASP A 114 8.97 -13.30 19.99
N ALA A 115 7.88 -13.74 20.66
CA ALA A 115 6.61 -13.01 20.68
C ALA A 115 6.75 -11.56 21.17
N ASP A 116 7.54 -11.32 22.22
CA ASP A 116 7.78 -9.97 22.74
C ASP A 116 8.59 -9.12 21.75
N THR A 117 9.58 -9.71 21.11
CA THR A 117 10.38 -9.08 20.06
C THR A 117 9.50 -8.71 18.86
N VAL A 118 8.65 -9.63 18.43
CA VAL A 118 7.69 -9.42 17.33
C VAL A 118 6.69 -8.30 17.67
N ALA A 119 6.16 -8.28 18.88
CA ALA A 119 5.26 -7.21 19.34
C ALA A 119 5.93 -5.84 19.25
N THR A 120 7.19 -5.72 19.66
CA THR A 120 7.96 -4.48 19.54
C THR A 120 8.20 -4.10 18.07
N ILE A 121 8.54 -5.06 17.23
CA ILE A 121 8.72 -4.84 15.77
C ILE A 121 7.43 -4.34 15.14
N LYS A 122 6.30 -4.97 15.43
CA LYS A 122 4.99 -4.55 14.91
C LYS A 122 4.62 -3.14 15.38
N ASP A 123 4.87 -2.80 16.63
CA ASP A 123 4.62 -1.46 17.17
C ASP A 123 5.48 -0.40 16.46
N LEU A 124 6.75 -0.68 16.24
CA LEU A 124 7.65 0.24 15.51
C LEU A 124 7.22 0.44 14.05
N ILE A 125 6.81 -0.63 13.39
CA ILE A 125 6.29 -0.54 12.02
C ILE A 125 5.03 0.30 12.00
N GLU A 126 4.08 0.04 12.88
CA GLU A 126 2.79 0.74 12.94
C GLU A 126 2.95 2.23 13.25
N THR A 127 3.81 2.59 14.20
CA THR A 127 3.91 3.96 14.71
C THR A 127 4.92 4.81 13.96
N ARG A 128 5.94 4.22 13.34
CA ARG A 128 7.06 4.95 12.73
C ARG A 128 7.21 4.71 11.23
N VAL A 129 6.98 3.49 10.77
CA VAL A 129 7.21 3.11 9.37
C VAL A 129 5.98 3.37 8.51
N ARG A 130 4.83 2.87 8.90
CA ARG A 130 3.59 2.99 8.12
C ARG A 130 3.17 4.42 7.82
N PRO A 131 3.23 5.37 8.79
CA PRO A 131 2.91 6.77 8.49
C PRO A 131 3.81 7.41 7.43
N ALA A 132 5.11 7.13 7.48
CA ALA A 132 6.07 7.63 6.49
C ALA A 132 5.82 7.03 5.10
N VAL A 133 5.57 5.74 5.05
CA VAL A 133 5.27 5.00 3.81
C VAL A 133 3.93 5.45 3.20
N ALA A 134 2.93 5.72 4.03
CA ALA A 134 1.64 6.25 3.56
C ALA A 134 1.80 7.62 2.88
N ASN A 135 2.67 8.48 3.39
CA ASN A 135 2.98 9.75 2.72
C ASN A 135 3.53 9.54 1.31
N ASP A 136 4.27 8.47 1.10
CA ASP A 136 4.83 8.10 -0.20
C ASP A 136 3.87 7.28 -1.08
N GLY A 137 2.63 7.09 -0.63
CA GLY A 137 1.58 6.41 -1.40
C GLY A 137 1.62 4.89 -1.34
N GLY A 138 2.23 4.32 -0.32
CA GLY A 138 2.33 2.88 -0.12
C GLY A 138 1.96 2.42 1.27
N ASP A 139 2.20 1.16 1.56
CA ASP A 139 2.05 0.55 2.87
C ASP A 139 3.04 -0.59 3.07
N ILE A 140 3.33 -0.89 4.35
CA ILE A 140 4.17 -2.01 4.74
C ILE A 140 3.50 -2.73 5.91
N THR A 141 3.41 -4.05 5.81
CA THR A 141 2.88 -4.91 6.86
C THR A 141 3.92 -5.94 7.28
N PHE A 142 3.89 -6.31 8.57
CA PHE A 142 4.72 -7.38 9.11
C PHE A 142 4.21 -8.74 8.63
N ARG A 143 5.13 -9.60 8.18
CA ARG A 143 4.80 -10.96 7.74
C ARG A 143 5.39 -12.03 8.62
N GLY A 144 6.60 -11.85 9.10
CA GLY A 144 7.23 -12.84 9.94
C GLY A 144 8.59 -12.42 10.49
N PHE A 145 9.05 -13.20 11.47
CA PHE A 145 10.37 -13.05 12.07
C PHE A 145 11.00 -14.43 12.28
N LYS A 146 12.17 -14.64 11.70
CA LYS A 146 12.89 -15.90 11.81
C LYS A 146 14.38 -15.67 11.71
N ASP A 147 15.15 -16.23 12.66
CA ASP A 147 16.62 -16.17 12.68
C ASP A 147 17.18 -14.73 12.60
N GLY A 148 16.51 -13.77 13.24
CA GLY A 148 16.88 -12.36 13.20
C GLY A 148 16.47 -11.62 11.93
N ILE A 149 15.76 -12.28 11.01
CA ILE A 149 15.29 -11.70 9.77
C ILE A 149 13.81 -11.31 9.92
N VAL A 150 13.51 -10.04 9.66
CA VAL A 150 12.14 -9.52 9.61
C VAL A 150 11.66 -9.55 8.17
N TYR A 151 10.53 -10.22 7.93
CA TYR A 151 9.89 -10.29 6.63
C TYR A 151 8.73 -9.30 6.59
N LEU A 152 8.71 -8.46 5.56
CA LEU A 152 7.71 -7.42 5.36
C LEU A 152 7.03 -7.58 4.00
N ASN A 153 5.74 -7.27 3.96
CA ASN A 153 4.98 -7.15 2.72
C ASN A 153 4.88 -5.68 2.33
N MET A 154 5.35 -5.33 1.15
CA MET A 154 5.33 -3.97 0.63
C MET A 154 4.20 -3.82 -0.39
N LYS A 155 3.40 -2.74 -0.24
CA LYS A 155 2.22 -2.47 -1.07
C LYS A 155 2.29 -1.06 -1.67
N GLY A 156 1.54 -0.84 -2.74
CA GLY A 156 1.43 0.47 -3.39
C GLY A 156 2.73 0.92 -4.03
N SER A 157 3.13 2.17 -3.83
CA SER A 157 4.35 2.75 -4.43
C SER A 157 5.63 2.07 -3.97
N CYS A 158 5.62 1.40 -2.82
CA CYS A 158 6.78 0.69 -2.28
C CYS A 158 7.03 -0.64 -2.98
N ALA A 159 6.01 -1.22 -3.60
CA ALA A 159 6.13 -2.48 -4.32
C ALA A 159 6.73 -2.27 -5.71
N GLY A 160 7.60 -3.19 -6.14
CA GLY A 160 8.07 -3.25 -7.52
C GLY A 160 9.06 -2.18 -7.98
N CYS A 161 9.50 -1.27 -7.11
CA CYS A 161 10.52 -0.28 -7.44
C CYS A 161 11.85 -0.63 -6.77
N PRO A 162 12.86 -1.17 -7.51
CA PRO A 162 14.10 -1.66 -6.90
C PRO A 162 14.87 -0.60 -6.11
N SER A 163 14.94 0.62 -6.60
CA SER A 163 15.70 1.70 -5.96
C SER A 163 15.06 2.20 -4.67
N SER A 164 13.75 2.44 -4.67
CA SER A 164 13.03 2.88 -3.48
C SER A 164 12.85 1.74 -2.48
N THR A 165 12.67 0.51 -2.93
CA THR A 165 12.59 -0.68 -2.07
C THR A 165 13.88 -0.88 -1.28
N ALA A 166 15.05 -0.79 -1.93
CA ALA A 166 16.35 -0.95 -1.28
C ALA A 166 16.59 0.14 -0.22
N THR A 167 16.33 1.39 -0.54
CA THR A 167 16.48 2.52 0.37
C THR A 167 15.55 2.38 1.59
N LEU A 168 14.31 2.03 1.36
CA LEU A 168 13.31 1.83 2.39
C LEU A 168 13.68 0.65 3.29
N GLN A 169 14.10 -0.47 2.71
CA GLN A 169 14.56 -1.65 3.44
C GLN A 169 15.71 -1.31 4.38
N HIS A 170 16.72 -0.57 3.92
CA HIS A 170 17.84 -0.13 4.75
C HIS A 170 17.40 0.79 5.89
N GLY A 171 16.52 1.74 5.62
CA GLY A 171 15.98 2.65 6.63
C GLY A 171 15.23 1.91 7.73
N ILE A 172 14.37 0.97 7.36
CA ILE A 172 13.61 0.13 8.29
C ILE A 172 14.56 -0.77 9.08
N GLN A 173 15.53 -1.39 8.42
CA GLN A 173 16.52 -2.26 9.07
C GLN A 173 17.31 -1.52 10.13
N ASN A 174 17.78 -0.31 9.83
CA ASN A 174 18.51 0.52 10.78
C ASN A 174 17.64 0.94 11.97
N LEU A 175 16.38 1.31 11.71
CA LEU A 175 15.41 1.65 12.75
C LEU A 175 15.17 0.46 13.68
N LEU A 176 14.88 -0.70 13.14
CA LEU A 176 14.60 -1.90 13.92
C LEU A 176 15.82 -2.37 14.70
N LYS A 177 17.01 -2.35 14.10
CA LYS A 177 18.25 -2.70 14.80
C LYS A 177 18.56 -1.78 15.98
N HIS A 178 18.19 -0.52 15.85
CA HIS A 178 18.42 0.46 16.93
C HIS A 178 17.56 0.14 18.16
N PHE A 179 16.31 -0.23 17.99
CA PHE A 179 15.38 -0.53 19.07
C PHE A 179 15.34 -2.02 19.44
N VAL A 180 15.62 -2.90 18.49
CA VAL A 180 15.57 -4.35 18.67
C VAL A 180 16.88 -4.96 18.18
N PRO A 181 17.86 -5.15 19.11
CA PRO A 181 19.20 -5.67 18.74
C PRO A 181 19.18 -7.07 18.11
N ASP A 182 18.11 -7.84 18.33
CA ASP A 182 17.95 -9.19 17.77
C ASP A 182 17.70 -9.18 16.26
N VAL A 183 17.32 -8.04 15.69
CA VAL A 183 17.12 -7.89 14.26
C VAL A 183 18.45 -7.81 13.54
N VAL A 184 18.69 -8.72 12.61
CA VAL A 184 19.90 -8.79 11.78
C VAL A 184 19.65 -8.17 10.41
N GLU A 185 18.51 -8.48 9.80
CA GLU A 185 18.19 -8.07 8.45
C GLU A 185 16.67 -7.88 8.28
N VAL A 186 16.29 -7.04 7.34
CA VAL A 186 14.91 -6.87 6.89
C VAL A 186 14.83 -7.31 5.42
N ARG A 187 13.85 -8.15 5.10
CA ARG A 187 13.61 -8.65 3.74
C ARG A 187 12.17 -8.40 3.29
N PRO A 188 11.96 -7.94 2.06
CA PRO A 188 10.63 -7.93 1.46
C PRO A 188 10.23 -9.36 1.04
N MET A 189 8.92 -9.63 1.09
CA MET A 189 8.32 -10.86 0.56
C MET A 189 7.52 -10.57 -0.69
#